data_186e99b768e83f6f5b4d592fcd893874
#
_entry.id   186e99b768e83f6f5b4d592fcd893874
#
_cell.length_a   1.000
_cell.length_b   1.000
_cell.length_c   1.000
_cell.angle_alpha   90.00
_cell.angle_beta   90.00
_cell.angle_gamma   90.00
#
_symmetry.space_group_name_H-M   'P 1'
#
loop_
_entity.id
_entity.type
_entity.pdbx_description
1 polymer ?
#
loop_
_entity_poly.entity_id
_entity_poly.type
_entity_poly.pdbx_seq_one_letter_code
_entity_poly.pdbx_strand_id
1 'polypeptide(L)'
;ISTMAAALITTSAAAHELTPTYPEIEPAYVEGVSVIKMKMWNRRSDASYYEVDVYDDEWKSVPFATPEKIMKLSYLEHKSFELYIRDTDCDRVTYICTTSKQLKQDVQSTGIKSRICSKVK
;
A
#
# COMPACT_ATOMS: atom_id res chain seq x y z
N ILE A 1 9.44 -45.63 16.22
CA ILE A 1 8.87 -45.00 15.03
C ILE A 1 8.80 -43.48 15.29
N SER A 2 9.80 -42.76 14.81
CA SER A 2 9.82 -41.31 14.94
C SER A 2 9.00 -40.71 13.81
N THR A 3 7.89 -40.17 14.14
CA THR A 3 7.16 -39.29 13.24
C THR A 3 7.91 -37.97 13.17
N MET A 4 8.64 -37.75 12.10
CA MET A 4 9.18 -36.41 11.84
C MET A 4 8.05 -35.48 11.46
N ALA A 5 7.67 -34.62 12.40
CA ALA A 5 6.86 -33.47 12.06
C ALA A 5 7.76 -32.58 11.18
N ALA A 6 7.49 -32.54 9.90
CA ALA A 6 8.11 -31.56 9.04
C ALA A 6 7.64 -30.20 9.49
N ALA A 7 8.50 -29.46 10.18
CA ALA A 7 8.24 -28.06 10.44
C ALA A 7 8.24 -27.35 9.08
N LEU A 8 7.08 -27.04 8.59
CA LEU A 8 6.91 -26.14 7.46
C LEU A 8 7.38 -24.76 7.91
N ILE A 9 8.67 -24.49 7.69
CA ILE A 9 9.15 -23.13 7.80
C ILE A 9 8.66 -22.42 6.56
N THR A 10 7.47 -21.83 6.66
CA THR A 10 7.03 -20.88 5.67
C THR A 10 7.90 -19.64 5.86
N THR A 11 8.98 -19.54 5.14
CA THR A 11 9.64 -18.26 4.95
C THR A 11 8.70 -17.42 4.10
N SER A 12 7.76 -16.73 4.74
CA SER A 12 7.02 -15.69 4.05
C SER A 12 8.05 -14.63 3.68
N ALA A 13 8.25 -14.42 2.37
CA ALA A 13 9.02 -13.27 1.91
C ALA A 13 8.42 -12.04 2.61
N ALA A 14 9.26 -11.29 3.36
CA ALA A 14 8.80 -10.11 4.05
C ALA A 14 8.27 -9.11 3.04
N ALA A 15 6.96 -8.91 3.01
CA ALA A 15 6.31 -7.88 2.22
C ALA A 15 6.21 -6.59 3.06
N HIS A 16 5.93 -5.48 2.40
CA HIS A 16 5.60 -4.27 3.13
C HIS A 16 4.22 -4.42 3.81
N GLU A 17 3.93 -3.56 4.78
CA GLU A 17 2.64 -3.53 5.46
C GLU A 17 1.91 -2.23 5.13
N LEU A 18 0.61 -2.33 4.98
CA LEU A 18 -0.29 -1.19 4.78
C LEU A 18 -1.39 -1.25 5.82
N THR A 19 -1.54 -0.20 6.60
CA THR A 19 -2.56 -0.10 7.64
C THR A 19 -3.31 1.22 7.52
N PRO A 20 -4.57 1.29 7.97
CA PRO A 20 -5.39 0.18 8.45
C PRO A 20 -5.86 -0.74 7.32
N THR A 21 -6.27 -1.96 7.68
CA THR A 21 -6.79 -2.92 6.71
C THR A 21 -8.13 -2.48 6.12
N TYR A 22 -8.93 -1.81 6.95
CA TYR A 22 -10.25 -1.28 6.56
C TYR A 22 -10.33 0.21 6.93
N PRO A 23 -9.69 1.08 6.13
CA PRO A 23 -9.70 2.50 6.43
C PRO A 23 -11.08 3.12 6.27
N GLU A 24 -11.30 4.21 6.99
CA GLU A 24 -12.52 5.00 6.91
C GLU A 24 -12.25 6.29 6.13
N ILE A 25 -13.25 6.73 5.38
CA ILE A 25 -13.22 8.01 4.71
C ILE A 25 -13.72 9.08 5.70
N GLU A 26 -12.90 10.09 5.93
CA GLU A 26 -13.21 11.17 6.86
C GLU A 26 -13.32 12.50 6.13
N PRO A 27 -14.11 13.47 6.65
CA PRO A 27 -14.12 14.82 6.07
C PRO A 27 -12.73 15.45 6.17
N ALA A 28 -12.29 16.10 5.10
CA ALA A 28 -11.07 16.90 5.12
C ALA A 28 -11.36 18.34 5.54
N TYR A 29 -10.30 19.13 5.76
CA TYR A 29 -10.46 20.55 6.10
C TYR A 29 -10.97 21.38 4.93
N VAL A 30 -10.84 20.88 3.72
CA VAL A 30 -11.30 21.55 2.50
C VAL A 30 -12.68 21.02 2.17
N GLU A 31 -13.63 21.94 1.94
CA GLU A 31 -14.99 21.58 1.55
C GLU A 31 -14.99 20.84 0.22
N GLY A 32 -15.80 19.79 0.11
CA GLY A 32 -15.91 18.96 -1.11
C GLY A 32 -14.83 17.91 -1.25
N VAL A 33 -13.95 17.76 -0.26
CA VAL A 33 -12.84 16.79 -0.25
C VAL A 33 -12.89 15.97 1.02
N SER A 34 -12.64 14.69 0.88
CA SER A 34 -12.49 13.76 2.00
C SER A 34 -11.07 13.22 2.07
N VAL A 35 -10.69 12.75 3.24
CA VAL A 35 -9.34 12.27 3.50
C VAL A 35 -9.38 10.83 4.00
N ILE A 36 -8.40 10.04 3.56
CA ILE A 36 -8.15 8.70 4.07
C ILE A 36 -6.73 8.68 4.60
N LYS A 37 -6.59 8.35 5.89
CA LYS A 37 -5.29 8.30 6.56
C LYS A 37 -4.75 6.88 6.55
N MET A 38 -3.55 6.73 6.03
CA MET A 38 -2.88 5.45 5.85
C MET A 38 -1.47 5.49 6.44
N LYS A 39 -0.97 4.31 6.75
CA LYS A 39 0.42 4.15 7.19
C LYS A 39 1.04 2.95 6.48
N MET A 40 2.25 3.10 6.01
CA MET A 40 2.99 2.03 5.37
C MET A 40 4.30 1.75 6.12
N TRP A 41 4.67 0.48 6.16
CA TRP A 41 5.92 0.02 6.75
C TRP A 41 6.68 -0.81 5.74
N ASN A 42 7.89 -0.37 5.39
CA ASN A 42 8.74 -1.12 4.48
C ASN A 42 9.50 -2.22 5.24
N ARG A 43 9.14 -3.47 4.99
CA ARG A 43 9.81 -4.63 5.57
C ARG A 43 10.74 -5.33 4.58
N ARG A 44 11.01 -4.72 3.45
CA ARG A 44 11.88 -5.28 2.40
C ARG A 44 13.18 -4.50 2.32
N SER A 45 14.30 -5.22 2.34
CA SER A 45 15.62 -4.62 2.13
C SER A 45 15.94 -4.42 0.63
N ASP A 46 15.22 -5.10 -0.25
CA ASP A 46 15.44 -5.08 -1.70
C ASP A 46 14.56 -4.09 -2.46
N ALA A 47 13.65 -3.42 -1.78
CA ALA A 47 12.78 -2.41 -2.39
C ALA A 47 12.73 -1.17 -1.52
N SER A 48 12.84 0.00 -2.13
CA SER A 48 12.83 1.29 -1.44
C SER A 48 11.77 2.25 -1.95
N TYR A 49 11.07 1.91 -3.02
CA TYR A 49 10.06 2.78 -3.63
C TYR A 49 8.73 2.07 -3.72
N TYR A 50 7.67 2.79 -3.37
CA TYR A 50 6.31 2.28 -3.36
C TYR A 50 5.36 3.28 -4.00
N GLU A 51 4.50 2.81 -4.89
CA GLU A 51 3.50 3.63 -5.55
C GLU A 51 2.13 3.38 -4.92
N VAL A 52 1.39 4.47 -4.67
CA VAL A 52 0.04 4.43 -4.14
C VAL A 52 -0.96 4.57 -5.27
N ASP A 53 -2.00 3.75 -5.27
CA ASP A 53 -3.11 3.83 -6.20
C ASP A 53 -4.44 3.56 -5.48
N VAL A 54 -5.50 4.13 -6.03
CA VAL A 54 -6.87 3.97 -5.54
C VAL A 54 -7.73 3.36 -6.64
N TYR A 55 -8.51 2.36 -6.30
CA TYR A 55 -9.33 1.63 -7.24
C TYR A 55 -10.78 1.50 -6.76
N ASP A 56 -11.69 1.34 -7.72
CA ASP A 56 -13.07 0.98 -7.45
C ASP A 56 -13.23 -0.55 -7.33
N ASP A 57 -14.46 -1.03 -7.18
CA ASP A 57 -14.76 -2.45 -7.04
C ASP A 57 -14.49 -3.26 -8.32
N GLU A 58 -14.35 -2.60 -9.46
CA GLU A 58 -13.97 -3.22 -10.74
C GLU A 58 -12.48 -3.04 -11.06
N TRP A 59 -11.69 -2.57 -10.08
CA TRP A 59 -10.25 -2.31 -10.22
C TRP A 59 -9.91 -1.22 -11.23
N LYS A 60 -10.83 -0.32 -11.46
CA LYS A 60 -10.58 0.88 -12.26
C LYS A 60 -10.04 1.99 -11.36
N SER A 61 -9.13 2.79 -11.89
CA SER A 61 -8.51 3.88 -11.15
C SER A 61 -9.54 4.94 -10.74
N VAL A 62 -9.45 5.38 -9.48
CA VAL A 62 -10.22 6.50 -8.95
C VAL A 62 -9.26 7.67 -8.76
N PRO A 63 -9.61 8.89 -9.23
CA PRO A 63 -8.75 10.04 -9.04
C PRO A 63 -8.56 10.37 -7.56
N PHE A 64 -7.32 10.68 -7.19
CA PHE A 64 -6.97 11.07 -5.83
C PHE A 64 -5.77 12.01 -5.85
N ALA A 65 -5.57 12.71 -4.73
CA ALA A 65 -4.39 13.53 -4.52
C ALA A 65 -3.66 13.05 -3.27
N THR A 66 -2.33 13.09 -3.31
CA THR A 66 -1.48 12.77 -2.17
C THR A 66 -0.17 13.55 -2.30
N PRO A 67 0.50 13.89 -1.18
CA PRO A 67 1.75 14.62 -1.26
C PRO A 67 2.84 13.90 -2.07
N GLU A 68 2.89 12.56 -1.96
CA GLU A 68 3.86 11.75 -2.69
C GLU A 68 3.20 10.49 -3.23
N LYS A 69 2.97 10.44 -4.54
CA LYS A 69 2.40 9.25 -5.17
C LYS A 69 3.39 8.08 -5.16
N ILE A 70 4.66 8.38 -5.34
CA ILE A 70 5.75 7.42 -5.20
C ILE A 70 6.54 7.79 -3.96
N MET A 71 6.55 6.90 -2.98
CA MET A 71 7.20 7.14 -1.69
C MET A 71 8.51 6.37 -1.62
N LYS A 72 9.54 7.04 -1.11
CA LYS A 72 10.80 6.40 -0.80
C LYS A 72 10.83 6.04 0.69
N LEU A 73 10.98 4.75 0.98
CA LEU A 73 11.10 4.24 2.34
C LEU A 73 12.32 3.34 2.44
N SER A 74 13.17 3.62 3.41
CA SER A 74 14.29 2.75 3.75
C SER A 74 13.78 1.47 4.42
N TYR A 75 14.65 0.48 4.51
CA TYR A 75 14.32 -0.77 5.20
C TYR A 75 13.88 -0.48 6.64
N LEU A 76 12.74 -1.04 7.03
CA LEU A 76 12.09 -0.87 8.33
C LEU A 76 11.59 0.55 8.64
N GLU A 77 11.53 1.42 7.66
CA GLU A 77 10.97 2.75 7.82
C GLU A 77 9.45 2.72 7.76
N HIS A 78 8.81 3.50 8.63
CA HIS A 78 7.37 3.73 8.63
C HIS A 78 7.07 5.09 8.01
N LYS A 79 5.98 5.19 7.27
CA LYS A 79 5.52 6.46 6.76
C LYS A 79 4.01 6.55 6.81
N SER A 80 3.51 7.62 7.42
CA SER A 80 2.09 7.95 7.39
C SER A 80 1.83 8.87 6.21
N PHE A 81 0.73 8.64 5.50
CA PHE A 81 0.34 9.45 4.36
C PHE A 81 -1.17 9.62 4.30
N GLU A 82 -1.59 10.65 3.61
CA GLU A 82 -3.01 10.98 3.46
C GLU A 82 -3.38 10.98 2.00
N LEU A 83 -4.56 10.45 1.71
CA LEU A 83 -5.14 10.45 0.39
C LEU A 83 -6.36 11.36 0.39
N TYR A 84 -6.41 12.28 -0.56
CA TYR A 84 -7.51 13.23 -0.68
C TYR A 84 -8.37 12.84 -1.88
N ILE A 85 -9.66 12.68 -1.64
CA ILE A 85 -10.61 12.23 -2.64
C ILE A 85 -11.77 13.20 -2.69
N ARG A 86 -12.19 13.58 -3.89
CA ARG A 86 -13.37 14.44 -4.05
C ARG A 86 -14.59 13.70 -3.53
N ASP A 87 -15.48 14.42 -2.84
CA ASP A 87 -16.69 13.82 -2.27
C ASP A 87 -17.53 13.09 -3.32
N THR A 88 -17.52 13.61 -4.55
CA THR A 88 -18.23 12.96 -5.66
C THR A 88 -17.66 11.60 -6.06
N ASP A 89 -16.41 11.31 -5.72
CA ASP A 89 -15.74 10.04 -6.04
C ASP A 89 -15.68 9.09 -4.85
N CYS A 90 -16.06 9.53 -3.65
CA CYS A 90 -15.92 8.73 -2.44
C CYS A 90 -16.68 7.40 -2.48
N ASP A 91 -17.86 7.38 -3.08
CA ASP A 91 -18.66 6.17 -3.20
C ASP A 91 -18.01 5.10 -4.09
N ARG A 92 -17.09 5.51 -4.93
CA ARG A 92 -16.38 4.62 -5.85
C ARG A 92 -15.15 3.99 -5.24
N VAL A 93 -14.60 4.56 -4.18
CA VAL A 93 -13.36 4.10 -3.58
C VAL A 93 -13.59 2.79 -2.87
N THR A 94 -12.92 1.74 -3.32
CA THR A 94 -13.02 0.41 -2.72
C THR A 94 -11.69 -0.06 -2.20
N TYR A 95 -10.60 0.10 -2.98
CA TYR A 95 -9.28 -0.39 -2.61
C TYR A 95 -8.25 0.72 -2.65
N ILE A 96 -7.37 0.71 -1.66
CA ILE A 96 -6.16 1.53 -1.63
C ILE A 96 -4.98 0.58 -1.65
N CYS A 97 -4.13 0.69 -2.66
CA CYS A 97 -3.05 -0.26 -2.88
C CYS A 97 -1.70 0.43 -2.89
N THR A 98 -0.72 -0.23 -2.32
CA THR A 98 0.69 0.17 -2.43
C THR A 98 1.45 -0.95 -3.13
N THR A 99 2.23 -0.59 -4.14
CA THR A 99 2.98 -1.53 -4.96
C THR A 99 4.45 -1.16 -4.93
N SER A 100 5.31 -2.15 -4.69
CA SER A 100 6.75 -1.92 -4.74
C SER A 100 7.18 -1.57 -6.16
N LYS A 101 8.04 -0.56 -6.27
CA LYS A 101 8.62 -0.10 -7.53
C LYS A 101 10.11 -0.34 -7.53
N GLN A 102 10.61 -0.84 -8.64
CA GLN A 102 12.04 -0.98 -8.85
C GLN A 102 12.48 0.06 -9.86
N LEU A 103 13.49 0.83 -9.52
CA LEU A 103 14.10 1.75 -10.46
C LEU A 103 14.93 0.95 -11.47
N LYS A 104 14.94 1.42 -12.73
CA LYS A 104 15.70 0.79 -13.80
C LYS A 104 17.21 0.68 -13.52
N GLN A 105 17.69 1.38 -12.48
CA GLN A 105 19.09 1.39 -12.08
C GLN A 105 19.44 0.34 -11.02
N ASP A 106 18.44 -0.33 -10.43
CA ASP A 106 18.68 -1.38 -9.46
C ASP A 106 18.98 -2.69 -10.18
N VAL A 107 20.23 -2.87 -10.53
CA VAL A 107 20.73 -4.06 -11.25
C VAL A 107 20.57 -5.34 -10.41
N GLN A 108 20.30 -5.21 -9.12
CA GLN A 108 20.14 -6.34 -8.20
C GLN A 108 18.69 -6.63 -7.83
N SER A 109 17.75 -6.03 -8.54
CA SER A 109 16.35 -6.26 -8.24
C SER A 109 15.94 -7.67 -8.67
N THR A 110 15.31 -8.39 -7.76
CA THR A 110 14.82 -9.75 -8.01
C THR A 110 13.60 -9.78 -8.92
N GLY A 111 13.11 -8.63 -9.37
CA GLY A 111 11.91 -8.54 -10.19
C GLY A 111 10.61 -8.84 -9.45
N ILE A 112 10.66 -9.12 -8.16
CA ILE A 112 9.48 -9.44 -7.37
C ILE A 112 8.76 -8.15 -6.96
N LYS A 113 7.56 -7.95 -7.48
CA LYS A 113 6.69 -6.87 -7.06
C LYS A 113 5.76 -7.36 -5.98
N SER A 114 5.65 -6.61 -4.89
CA SER A 114 4.63 -6.85 -3.88
C SER A 114 3.56 -5.77 -3.98
N ARG A 115 2.30 -6.19 -3.93
CA ARG A 115 1.15 -5.30 -3.93
C ARG A 115 0.28 -5.65 -2.75
N ILE A 116 -0.02 -4.67 -1.92
CA ILE A 116 -0.89 -4.83 -0.75
C ILE A 116 -1.99 -3.81 -0.85
N CYS A 117 -3.22 -4.27 -0.64
CA CYS A 117 -4.40 -3.42 -0.72
C CYS A 117 -5.18 -3.44 0.59
N SER A 118 -5.69 -2.27 0.96
CA SER A 118 -6.67 -2.12 2.03
C SER A 118 -8.03 -1.88 1.40
N LYS A 119 -9.06 -2.47 2.00
CA LYS A 119 -10.43 -2.29 1.52
C LYS A 119 -11.15 -1.25 2.37
N VAL A 120 -11.65 -0.20 1.73
CA VAL A 120 -12.38 0.86 2.42
C VAL A 120 -13.69 0.32 2.98
N LYS A 121 -13.99 0.74 4.17
CA LYS A 121 -15.20 0.38 4.89
C LYS A 121 -16.46 0.92 4.23
#